data_2a5901f73f87305e69f9aae54117aa34
#
_entry.id   2a5901f73f87305e69f9aae54117aa34
#
_cell.length_a   1.000
_cell.length_b   1.000
_cell.length_c   1.000
_cell.angle_alpha   90.00
_cell.angle_beta   90.00
_cell.angle_gamma   90.00
#
_symmetry.space_group_name_H-M   'P 1'
#
loop_
_entity.id
_entity.type
_entity.pdbx_description
1 polymer ?
#
loop_
_entity_poly.entity_id
_entity_poly.type
_entity_poly.pdbx_seq_one_letter_code
_entity_poly.pdbx_strand_id
1 'polypeptide(L)'
;IFQKYNLLREDFLLGFDNNVATYNYLSMAYKRGNENVEQMLEDPGLSEHEKVCVEKIIYKNYVTLNGERGLKTRSGLSEYLLRTIGKKGITFDEFKELYQMLLEDLGLENNSKFTLMDRGYENKMAASNHVLWKHHKKMRYYNIDSYEYDDLFKTLNLNQYNNIEISALKLFRENPEVMREYDIQDEYELHNLLKKICPKDMDISFKRMPNIEFGKADRDKQVMDLLLEMAPVTNTDLADAYEKQFGVLA
;
A
#
# COMPACT_ATOMS: atom_id res chain seq x y z
N ILE A 1 -22.69 4.98 -32.79
CA ILE A 1 -22.01 4.57 -31.52
C ILE A 1 -21.66 5.80 -30.70
N PHE A 2 -20.86 6.72 -31.18
CA PHE A 2 -20.45 7.92 -30.42
C PHE A 2 -21.62 8.75 -29.91
N GLN A 3 -22.71 8.90 -30.70
CA GLN A 3 -23.92 9.58 -30.25
C GLN A 3 -24.63 8.81 -29.13
N LYS A 4 -24.68 7.47 -29.23
CA LYS A 4 -25.28 6.60 -28.21
C LYS A 4 -24.65 6.80 -26.83
N TYR A 5 -23.35 7.05 -26.78
CA TYR A 5 -22.60 7.25 -25.52
C TYR A 5 -22.38 8.74 -25.19
N ASN A 6 -23.10 9.65 -25.85
CA ASN A 6 -22.98 11.10 -25.63
C ASN A 6 -21.57 11.67 -25.82
N LEU A 7 -20.77 11.02 -26.66
CA LEU A 7 -19.41 11.45 -26.95
C LEU A 7 -19.31 12.44 -28.09
N LEU A 8 -20.41 12.60 -28.83
CA LEU A 8 -20.54 13.56 -29.93
C LEU A 8 -21.73 14.48 -29.69
N ARG A 9 -21.59 15.74 -30.12
CA ARG A 9 -22.75 16.62 -30.29
C ARG A 9 -23.51 16.17 -31.52
N GLU A 10 -24.83 16.42 -31.54
CA GLU A 10 -25.70 16.03 -32.64
C GLU A 10 -25.32 16.62 -34.00
N ASP A 11 -24.63 17.79 -33.98
CA ASP A 11 -24.14 18.53 -35.14
C ASP A 11 -22.75 18.16 -35.62
N PHE A 12 -22.05 17.19 -34.92
CA PHE A 12 -20.69 16.81 -35.21
C PHE A 12 -20.60 15.40 -35.77
N LEU A 13 -20.36 15.29 -37.08
CA LEU A 13 -20.18 14.01 -37.76
C LEU A 13 -18.68 13.68 -37.81
N LEU A 14 -18.25 12.70 -37.02
CA LEU A 14 -16.91 12.12 -37.12
C LEU A 14 -16.96 10.90 -38.05
N GLY A 15 -16.25 10.98 -39.18
CA GLY A 15 -16.00 9.81 -39.99
C GLY A 15 -14.84 9.01 -39.40
N PHE A 16 -15.01 7.68 -39.31
CA PHE A 16 -13.92 6.80 -38.85
C PHE A 16 -12.73 6.75 -39.82
N ASP A 17 -12.95 7.18 -41.06
CA ASP A 17 -11.87 7.31 -42.04
C ASP A 17 -10.83 8.38 -41.68
N ASN A 18 -11.18 9.31 -40.76
CA ASN A 18 -10.23 10.26 -40.21
C ASN A 18 -9.82 9.89 -38.77
N ASN A 19 -9.07 8.85 -38.63
CA ASN A 19 -8.65 8.27 -37.37
C ASN A 19 -7.99 9.26 -36.39
N VAL A 20 -7.30 10.27 -36.90
CA VAL A 20 -6.59 11.28 -36.07
C VAL A 20 -7.56 12.18 -35.35
N ALA A 21 -8.59 12.69 -36.04
CA ALA A 21 -9.58 13.57 -35.43
C ALA A 21 -10.44 12.81 -34.40
N THR A 22 -10.86 11.59 -34.75
CA THR A 22 -11.61 10.70 -33.85
C THR A 22 -10.79 10.36 -32.59
N TYR A 23 -9.53 9.99 -32.77
CA TYR A 23 -8.62 9.68 -31.68
C TYR A 23 -8.45 10.88 -30.74
N ASN A 24 -8.20 12.07 -31.27
CA ASN A 24 -8.04 13.27 -30.48
C ASN A 24 -9.30 13.62 -29.69
N TYR A 25 -10.47 13.54 -30.33
CA TYR A 25 -11.75 13.78 -29.66
C TYR A 25 -12.00 12.82 -28.48
N LEU A 26 -11.86 11.53 -28.73
CA LEU A 26 -12.05 10.50 -27.68
C LEU A 26 -11.02 10.63 -26.56
N SER A 27 -9.76 10.93 -26.91
CA SER A 27 -8.71 11.17 -25.91
C SER A 27 -9.03 12.38 -25.02
N MET A 28 -9.64 13.43 -25.56
CA MET A 28 -10.10 14.58 -24.79
C MET A 28 -11.30 14.25 -23.92
N ALA A 29 -12.26 13.48 -24.42
CA ALA A 29 -13.44 13.02 -23.67
C ALA A 29 -12.99 12.15 -22.48
N TYR A 30 -12.10 11.22 -22.70
CA TYR A 30 -11.54 10.37 -21.63
C TYR A 30 -10.79 11.16 -20.56
N LYS A 31 -9.95 12.12 -20.96
CA LYS A 31 -9.22 12.98 -20.00
C LYS A 31 -10.15 13.84 -19.14
N ARG A 32 -11.38 14.09 -19.58
CA ARG A 32 -12.42 14.79 -18.80
C ARG A 32 -13.17 13.87 -17.84
N GLY A 33 -12.76 12.60 -17.71
CA GLY A 33 -13.43 11.62 -16.86
C GLY A 33 -14.73 11.09 -17.42
N ASN A 34 -14.88 11.01 -18.74
CA ASN A 34 -16.07 10.45 -19.37
C ASN A 34 -16.02 8.92 -19.35
N GLU A 35 -16.67 8.29 -18.37
CA GLU A 35 -16.75 6.85 -18.17
C GLU A 35 -17.43 6.10 -19.34
N ASN A 36 -18.22 6.79 -20.15
CA ASN A 36 -18.89 6.18 -21.30
C ASN A 36 -17.90 5.64 -22.35
N VAL A 37 -16.64 6.11 -22.35
CA VAL A 37 -15.61 5.60 -23.26
C VAL A 37 -15.23 4.15 -22.92
N GLU A 38 -15.19 3.78 -21.66
CA GLU A 38 -14.92 2.40 -21.23
C GLU A 38 -16.10 1.48 -21.57
N GLN A 39 -17.31 1.94 -21.36
CA GLN A 39 -18.53 1.19 -21.73
C GLN A 39 -18.63 0.90 -23.23
N MET A 40 -18.02 1.73 -24.06
CA MET A 40 -18.01 1.49 -25.51
C MET A 40 -17.34 0.17 -25.89
N LEU A 41 -16.35 -0.31 -25.15
CA LEU A 41 -15.65 -1.57 -25.46
C LEU A 41 -16.57 -2.80 -25.34
N GLU A 42 -17.62 -2.68 -24.55
CA GLU A 42 -18.59 -3.75 -24.33
C GLU A 42 -19.74 -3.73 -25.36
N ASP A 43 -19.78 -2.70 -26.23
CA ASP A 43 -20.83 -2.59 -27.24
C ASP A 43 -20.61 -3.60 -28.38
N PRO A 44 -21.53 -4.57 -28.59
CA PRO A 44 -21.41 -5.56 -29.65
C PRO A 44 -21.49 -4.97 -31.07
N GLY A 45 -21.96 -3.74 -31.21
CA GLY A 45 -22.00 -3.01 -32.48
C GLY A 45 -20.68 -2.38 -32.90
N LEU A 46 -19.62 -2.43 -32.06
CA LEU A 46 -18.28 -1.96 -32.42
C LEU A 46 -17.59 -2.94 -33.38
N SER A 47 -17.11 -2.41 -34.50
CA SER A 47 -16.18 -3.15 -35.36
C SER A 47 -14.84 -3.34 -34.67
N GLU A 48 -14.05 -4.31 -35.11
CA GLU A 48 -12.70 -4.56 -34.56
C GLU A 48 -11.79 -3.34 -34.70
N HIS A 49 -11.91 -2.58 -35.79
CA HIS A 49 -11.15 -1.35 -35.96
C HIS A 49 -11.53 -0.26 -34.94
N GLU A 50 -12.81 -0.10 -34.67
CA GLU A 50 -13.33 0.83 -33.67
C GLU A 50 -12.88 0.42 -32.26
N LYS A 51 -12.92 -0.85 -31.91
CA LYS A 51 -12.40 -1.37 -30.64
C LYS A 51 -10.94 -1.02 -30.47
N VAL A 52 -10.10 -1.29 -31.48
CA VAL A 52 -8.65 -0.95 -31.45
C VAL A 52 -8.44 0.55 -31.23
N CYS A 53 -9.24 1.42 -31.85
CA CYS A 53 -9.14 2.87 -31.65
C CYS A 53 -9.51 3.29 -30.22
N VAL A 54 -10.60 2.74 -29.67
CA VAL A 54 -11.04 3.01 -28.30
C VAL A 54 -10.01 2.45 -27.30
N GLU A 55 -9.54 1.24 -27.50
CA GLU A 55 -8.49 0.62 -26.66
C GLU A 55 -7.21 1.45 -26.63
N LYS A 56 -6.73 1.96 -27.76
CA LYS A 56 -5.57 2.84 -27.82
C LYS A 56 -5.77 4.11 -27.00
N ILE A 57 -6.97 4.64 -26.92
CA ILE A 57 -7.28 5.85 -26.15
C ILE A 57 -7.31 5.54 -24.66
N ILE A 58 -8.05 4.50 -24.27
CA ILE A 58 -8.20 4.09 -22.87
C ILE A 58 -6.87 3.60 -22.31
N TYR A 59 -6.18 2.73 -23.07
CA TYR A 59 -4.98 2.03 -22.63
C TYR A 59 -3.67 2.63 -23.16
N LYS A 60 -3.68 3.80 -23.75
CA LYS A 60 -2.50 4.48 -24.32
C LYS A 60 -1.27 4.51 -23.42
N ASN A 61 -1.48 4.39 -22.14
CA ASN A 61 -0.42 4.42 -21.13
C ASN A 61 -0.60 3.28 -20.13
N TYR A 62 -1.28 2.23 -20.52
CA TYR A 62 -1.52 1.05 -19.70
C TYR A 62 -0.61 -0.08 -20.12
N VAL A 63 -0.15 -0.81 -19.14
CA VAL A 63 0.48 -2.10 -19.33
C VAL A 63 -0.57 -3.16 -19.00
N THR A 64 -0.66 -4.18 -19.83
CA THR A 64 -1.49 -5.37 -19.56
C THR A 64 -0.55 -6.53 -19.27
N LEU A 65 -0.66 -7.10 -18.09
CA LEU A 65 0.15 -8.22 -17.63
C LEU A 65 -0.76 -9.35 -17.15
N ASN A 66 -0.59 -10.55 -17.72
CA ASN A 66 -1.35 -11.74 -17.33
C ASN A 66 -2.87 -11.53 -17.26
N GLY A 67 -3.43 -10.78 -18.22
CA GLY A 67 -4.86 -10.45 -18.27
C GLY A 67 -5.30 -9.30 -17.37
N GLU A 68 -4.44 -8.77 -16.52
CA GLU A 68 -4.73 -7.58 -15.74
C GLU A 68 -4.49 -6.33 -16.58
N ARG A 69 -5.55 -5.58 -16.81
CA ARG A 69 -5.55 -4.34 -17.58
C ARG A 69 -5.42 -3.13 -16.64
N GLY A 70 -4.94 -2.03 -17.18
CA GLY A 70 -5.01 -0.75 -16.50
C GLY A 70 -3.82 -0.41 -15.59
N LEU A 71 -2.71 -1.13 -15.71
CA LEU A 71 -1.46 -0.79 -15.02
C LEU A 71 -0.83 0.46 -15.66
N LYS A 72 -1.40 1.62 -15.36
CA LYS A 72 -1.09 2.92 -16.01
C LYS A 72 -0.13 3.81 -15.22
N THR A 73 0.29 3.37 -14.06
CA THR A 73 1.14 4.15 -13.18
C THR A 73 2.28 3.30 -12.62
N ARG A 74 3.35 3.99 -12.23
CA ARG A 74 4.46 3.40 -11.48
C ARG A 74 3.96 2.66 -10.22
N SER A 75 3.01 3.25 -9.51
CA SER A 75 2.44 2.63 -8.31
C SER A 75 1.68 1.35 -8.62
N GLY A 76 0.83 1.35 -9.66
CA GLY A 76 0.08 0.15 -10.07
C GLY A 76 1.00 -0.98 -10.52
N LEU A 77 2.06 -0.66 -11.29
CA LEU A 77 3.03 -1.66 -11.72
C LEU A 77 3.87 -2.20 -10.53
N SER A 78 4.19 -1.34 -9.56
CA SER A 78 4.86 -1.76 -8.33
C SER A 78 4.00 -2.67 -7.47
N GLU A 79 2.72 -2.34 -7.34
CA GLU A 79 1.74 -3.16 -6.62
C GLU A 79 1.57 -4.52 -7.30
N TYR A 80 1.42 -4.55 -8.61
CA TYR A 80 1.37 -5.79 -9.39
C TYR A 80 2.58 -6.68 -9.12
N LEU A 81 3.80 -6.10 -9.18
CA LEU A 81 5.03 -6.85 -8.93
C LEU A 81 5.07 -7.42 -7.50
N LEU A 82 4.76 -6.61 -6.48
CA LEU A 82 4.75 -7.08 -5.10
C LEU A 82 3.72 -8.19 -4.86
N ARG A 83 2.55 -8.07 -5.47
CA ARG A 83 1.50 -9.10 -5.38
C ARG A 83 1.95 -10.42 -6.02
N THR A 84 2.69 -10.35 -7.14
CA THR A 84 3.26 -11.51 -7.82
C THR A 84 4.35 -12.20 -6.98
N ILE A 85 5.16 -11.44 -6.24
CA ILE A 85 6.18 -11.98 -5.33
C ILE A 85 5.55 -12.69 -4.13
N GLY A 86 4.38 -12.23 -3.70
CA GLY A 86 3.59 -12.84 -2.63
C GLY A 86 4.06 -12.49 -1.22
N LYS A 87 3.76 -13.42 -0.27
CA LYS A 87 3.86 -13.15 1.18
C LYS A 87 5.28 -13.12 1.74
N LYS A 88 6.29 -13.61 1.02
CA LYS A 88 7.68 -13.65 1.53
C LYS A 88 8.25 -12.28 1.85
N GLY A 89 7.83 -11.28 1.08
CA GLY A 89 8.40 -9.96 1.13
C GLY A 89 9.83 -9.91 0.57
N ILE A 90 10.22 -8.74 0.12
CA ILE A 90 11.56 -8.46 -0.44
C ILE A 90 12.08 -7.14 0.10
N THR A 91 13.39 -6.96 0.05
CA THR A 91 14.02 -5.66 0.34
C THR A 91 13.72 -4.67 -0.78
N PHE A 92 13.92 -3.39 -0.50
CA PHE A 92 13.71 -2.36 -1.53
C PHE A 92 14.74 -2.47 -2.67
N ASP A 93 15.95 -2.95 -2.39
CA ASP A 93 16.97 -3.13 -3.43
C ASP A 93 16.61 -4.30 -4.36
N GLU A 94 16.22 -5.45 -3.81
CA GLU A 94 15.69 -6.58 -4.59
C GLU A 94 14.47 -6.15 -5.43
N PHE A 95 13.59 -5.35 -4.85
CA PHE A 95 12.44 -4.81 -5.57
C PHE A 95 12.86 -3.95 -6.77
N LYS A 96 13.85 -3.06 -6.60
CA LYS A 96 14.34 -2.21 -7.71
C LYS A 96 14.88 -3.05 -8.87
N GLU A 97 15.65 -4.08 -8.54
CA GLU A 97 16.20 -4.99 -9.57
C GLU A 97 15.10 -5.69 -10.36
N LEU A 98 14.14 -6.31 -9.65
CA LEU A 98 13.01 -6.99 -10.29
C LEU A 98 12.11 -6.02 -11.07
N TYR A 99 11.90 -4.82 -10.55
CA TYR A 99 11.11 -3.81 -11.24
C TYR A 99 11.80 -3.31 -12.51
N GLN A 100 13.12 -3.13 -12.48
CA GLN A 100 13.91 -2.76 -13.65
C GLN A 100 13.86 -3.86 -14.73
N MET A 101 14.02 -5.13 -14.33
CA MET A 101 13.87 -6.27 -15.24
C MET A 101 12.47 -6.30 -15.89
N LEU A 102 11.43 -6.05 -15.11
CA LEU A 102 10.07 -5.97 -15.62
C LEU A 102 9.90 -4.82 -16.63
N LEU A 103 10.51 -3.66 -16.41
CA LEU A 103 10.47 -2.56 -17.36
C LEU A 103 11.20 -2.88 -18.66
N GLU A 104 12.34 -3.58 -18.59
CA GLU A 104 13.10 -4.03 -19.75
C GLU A 104 12.31 -5.03 -20.59
N ASP A 105 11.70 -6.03 -19.95
CA ASP A 105 10.84 -7.02 -20.60
C ASP A 105 9.63 -6.37 -21.32
N LEU A 106 9.15 -5.24 -20.79
CA LEU A 106 8.03 -4.49 -21.37
C LEU A 106 8.46 -3.41 -22.37
N GLY A 107 9.78 -3.16 -22.55
CA GLY A 107 10.29 -2.06 -23.36
C GLY A 107 9.96 -0.69 -22.80
N LEU A 108 9.85 -0.55 -21.47
CA LEU A 108 9.46 0.67 -20.75
C LEU A 108 10.60 1.28 -19.94
N GLU A 109 11.81 0.75 -20.03
CA GLU A 109 12.98 1.19 -19.25
C GLU A 109 13.32 2.67 -19.42
N ASN A 110 12.99 3.24 -20.58
CA ASN A 110 13.20 4.66 -20.89
C ASN A 110 11.94 5.52 -20.72
N ASN A 111 10.85 4.95 -20.23
CA ASN A 111 9.60 5.68 -20.03
C ASN A 111 9.55 6.33 -18.64
N SER A 112 9.76 7.63 -18.57
CA SER A 112 9.78 8.40 -17.30
C SER A 112 8.51 8.28 -16.45
N LYS A 113 7.41 7.81 -17.03
CA LYS A 113 6.15 7.55 -16.33
C LYS A 113 6.23 6.32 -15.43
N PHE A 114 7.02 5.33 -15.83
CA PHE A 114 7.17 4.05 -15.14
C PHE A 114 8.49 3.91 -14.38
N THR A 115 9.57 4.53 -14.86
CA THR A 115 10.89 4.44 -14.22
C THR A 115 10.84 4.92 -12.76
N LEU A 116 11.52 4.21 -11.86
CA LEU A 116 11.63 4.62 -10.46
C LEU A 116 12.44 5.92 -10.35
N MET A 117 12.03 6.79 -9.44
CA MET A 117 12.83 7.96 -9.08
C MET A 117 13.93 7.53 -8.09
N ASP A 118 15.14 8.09 -8.23
CA ASP A 118 16.30 7.72 -7.40
C ASP A 118 16.12 7.99 -5.91
N ARG A 119 15.22 8.90 -5.54
CA ARG A 119 14.99 9.27 -4.14
C ARG A 119 13.50 9.36 -3.81
N GLY A 120 13.16 8.93 -2.61
CA GLY A 120 11.82 9.08 -2.04
C GLY A 120 10.79 8.02 -2.47
N TYR A 121 11.10 7.14 -3.43
CA TYR A 121 10.14 6.11 -3.83
C TYR A 121 9.91 5.04 -2.76
N GLU A 122 10.97 4.67 -2.03
CA GLU A 122 10.87 3.79 -0.86
C GLU A 122 9.87 4.34 0.18
N ASN A 123 9.98 5.63 0.51
CA ASN A 123 9.04 6.29 1.42
C ASN A 123 7.62 6.32 0.87
N LYS A 124 7.46 6.51 -0.44
CA LYS A 124 6.16 6.47 -1.10
C LYS A 124 5.53 5.09 -1.03
N MET A 125 6.32 4.03 -1.22
CA MET A 125 5.85 2.66 -1.05
C MET A 125 5.49 2.36 0.41
N ALA A 126 6.31 2.81 1.36
CA ALA A 126 6.03 2.67 2.77
C ALA A 126 4.71 3.33 3.21
N ALA A 127 4.33 4.42 2.55
CA ALA A 127 3.06 5.11 2.79
C ALA A 127 1.86 4.51 2.03
N SER A 128 2.09 3.60 1.10
CA SER A 128 1.03 2.96 0.30
C SER A 128 0.13 2.08 1.15
N ASN A 129 -1.19 2.07 0.86
CA ASN A 129 -2.16 1.15 1.47
C ASN A 129 -2.01 -0.31 0.98
N HIS A 130 -1.10 -0.56 0.05
CA HIS A 130 -0.87 -1.89 -0.51
C HIS A 130 0.46 -2.52 -0.08
N VAL A 131 1.16 -1.92 0.88
CA VAL A 131 2.47 -2.39 1.35
C VAL A 131 2.53 -2.43 2.86
N LEU A 132 3.02 -3.52 3.43
CA LEU A 132 3.48 -3.58 4.81
C LEU A 132 4.99 -3.83 4.86
N TRP A 133 5.65 -3.14 5.77
CA TRP A 133 7.06 -3.34 6.09
C TRP A 133 7.20 -4.41 7.17
N LYS A 134 8.15 -5.30 6.92
CA LYS A 134 8.52 -6.42 7.79
C LYS A 134 9.87 -6.19 8.44
N HIS A 135 10.21 -7.08 9.36
CA HIS A 135 11.56 -7.19 9.89
C HIS A 135 12.61 -7.29 8.76
N HIS A 136 13.85 -6.86 9.04
CA HIS A 136 14.95 -6.80 8.06
C HIS A 136 14.70 -5.88 6.84
N LYS A 137 13.91 -4.82 7.00
CA LYS A 137 13.58 -3.87 5.93
C LYS A 137 12.98 -4.53 4.67
N LYS A 138 12.26 -5.61 4.86
CA LYS A 138 11.48 -6.23 3.78
C LYS A 138 10.11 -5.59 3.69
N MET A 139 9.55 -5.61 2.50
CA MET A 139 8.18 -5.18 2.24
C MET A 139 7.43 -6.26 1.49
N ARG A 140 6.14 -6.37 1.73
CA ARG A 140 5.26 -7.26 0.99
C ARG A 140 3.97 -6.57 0.59
N TYR A 141 3.28 -7.18 -0.35
CA TYR A 141 1.92 -6.78 -0.67
C TYR A 141 0.97 -7.09 0.48
N TYR A 142 0.18 -6.10 0.85
CA TYR A 142 -0.92 -6.23 1.79
C TYR A 142 -1.95 -5.15 1.49
N ASN A 143 -3.15 -5.54 1.09
CA ASN A 143 -4.21 -4.58 0.80
C ASN A 143 -4.95 -4.23 2.10
N ILE A 144 -4.64 -3.07 2.66
CA ILE A 144 -5.25 -2.57 3.89
C ILE A 144 -6.77 -2.42 3.73
N ASP A 145 -7.22 -1.98 2.57
CA ASP A 145 -8.64 -1.68 2.31
C ASP A 145 -9.50 -2.96 2.17
N SER A 146 -8.87 -4.17 2.23
CA SER A 146 -9.59 -5.44 2.18
C SER A 146 -10.11 -5.93 3.54
N TYR A 147 -9.83 -5.21 4.62
CA TYR A 147 -10.18 -5.62 5.98
C TYR A 147 -10.93 -4.52 6.70
N GLU A 148 -11.84 -4.93 7.59
CA GLU A 148 -12.40 -4.09 8.66
C GLU A 148 -11.61 -4.36 9.94
N TYR A 149 -11.21 -3.33 10.67
CA TYR A 149 -10.25 -3.45 11.78
C TYR A 149 -10.87 -3.29 13.18
N ASP A 150 -12.18 -3.26 13.29
CA ASP A 150 -12.89 -3.06 14.56
C ASP A 150 -12.53 -4.17 15.57
N ASP A 151 -12.49 -5.43 15.12
CA ASP A 151 -12.13 -6.56 15.97
C ASP A 151 -10.63 -6.56 16.34
N LEU A 152 -9.76 -6.10 15.45
CA LEU A 152 -8.36 -5.90 15.76
C LEU A 152 -8.19 -4.86 16.87
N PHE A 153 -8.81 -3.68 16.75
CA PHE A 153 -8.74 -2.64 17.76
C PHE A 153 -9.35 -3.07 19.09
N LYS A 154 -10.47 -3.78 19.06
CA LYS A 154 -11.13 -4.33 20.25
C LYS A 154 -10.23 -5.31 20.98
N THR A 155 -9.57 -6.23 20.25
CA THR A 155 -8.68 -7.24 20.83
C THR A 155 -7.40 -6.61 21.37
N LEU A 156 -6.77 -5.70 20.63
CA LEU A 156 -5.56 -5.03 21.08
C LEU A 156 -5.81 -4.07 22.25
N ASN A 157 -7.05 -3.60 22.42
CA ASN A 157 -7.47 -2.71 23.50
C ASN A 157 -6.47 -1.57 23.76
N LEU A 158 -6.09 -0.84 22.72
CA LEU A 158 -5.03 0.18 22.77
C LEU A 158 -5.34 1.29 23.79
N ASN A 159 -6.61 1.54 24.11
CA ASN A 159 -7.03 2.54 25.07
C ASN A 159 -6.63 2.24 26.52
N GLN A 160 -6.19 1.01 26.82
CA GLN A 160 -5.68 0.67 28.18
C GLN A 160 -4.32 1.30 28.47
N TYR A 161 -3.58 1.70 27.43
CA TYR A 161 -2.25 2.25 27.56
C TYR A 161 -2.33 3.78 27.67
N ASN A 162 -1.62 4.34 28.65
CA ASN A 162 -1.57 5.79 28.86
C ASN A 162 -0.20 6.19 29.44
N ASN A 163 0.43 7.20 28.84
CA ASN A 163 1.74 7.70 29.23
C ASN A 163 2.82 6.61 29.31
N ILE A 164 2.81 5.70 28.34
CA ILE A 164 3.69 4.54 28.32
C ILE A 164 4.22 4.29 26.90
N GLU A 165 5.44 3.81 26.80
CA GLU A 165 6.00 3.30 25.55
C GLU A 165 6.07 1.78 25.61
N ILE A 166 5.51 1.11 24.58
CA ILE A 166 5.59 -0.34 24.40
C ILE A 166 6.07 -0.68 22.99
N SER A 167 6.56 -1.88 22.80
CA SER A 167 6.84 -2.40 21.47
C SER A 167 5.60 -3.10 20.89
N ALA A 168 5.40 -2.96 19.59
CA ALA A 168 4.43 -3.79 18.86
C ALA A 168 4.68 -5.29 19.04
N LEU A 169 5.91 -5.71 19.41
CA LEU A 169 6.26 -7.08 19.74
C LEU A 169 5.41 -7.65 20.88
N LYS A 170 5.16 -6.83 21.92
CA LYS A 170 4.26 -7.21 23.03
C LYS A 170 2.87 -7.51 22.51
N LEU A 171 2.29 -6.57 21.77
CA LEU A 171 0.93 -6.73 21.21
C LEU A 171 0.85 -7.95 20.27
N PHE A 172 1.86 -8.16 19.46
CA PHE A 172 1.97 -9.29 18.55
C PHE A 172 2.01 -10.64 19.28
N ARG A 173 2.87 -10.75 20.32
CA ARG A 173 3.03 -11.99 21.10
C ARG A 173 1.80 -12.33 21.92
N GLU A 174 1.11 -11.34 22.47
CA GLU A 174 -0.06 -11.53 23.33
C GLU A 174 -1.34 -11.86 22.54
N ASN A 175 -1.39 -11.60 21.22
CA ASN A 175 -2.58 -11.73 20.40
C ASN A 175 -2.35 -12.57 19.13
N PRO A 176 -1.82 -13.80 19.22
CA PRO A 176 -1.40 -14.58 18.05
C PRO A 176 -2.56 -14.99 17.13
N GLU A 177 -3.78 -15.10 17.65
CA GLU A 177 -4.94 -15.48 16.85
C GLU A 177 -5.39 -14.36 15.93
N VAL A 178 -5.55 -13.16 16.48
CA VAL A 178 -5.91 -11.99 15.68
C VAL A 178 -4.81 -11.61 14.69
N MET A 179 -3.54 -11.84 15.02
CA MET A 179 -2.44 -11.64 14.06
C MET A 179 -2.56 -12.57 12.85
N ARG A 180 -2.97 -13.83 13.07
CA ARG A 180 -3.22 -14.80 11.99
C ARG A 180 -4.45 -14.45 11.17
N GLU A 181 -5.50 -13.97 11.79
CA GLU A 181 -6.75 -13.57 11.14
C GLU A 181 -6.50 -12.42 10.15
N TYR A 182 -5.72 -11.43 10.56
CA TYR A 182 -5.35 -10.28 9.73
C TYR A 182 -4.08 -10.50 8.89
N ASP A 183 -3.55 -11.74 8.83
CA ASP A 183 -2.32 -12.08 8.10
C ASP A 183 -1.14 -11.16 8.44
N ILE A 184 -0.96 -10.84 9.72
CA ILE A 184 0.17 -10.05 10.23
C ILE A 184 1.28 -11.02 10.63
N GLN A 185 2.46 -10.89 10.04
CA GLN A 185 3.52 -11.89 10.12
C GLN A 185 4.60 -11.58 11.15
N ASP A 186 4.79 -10.32 11.52
CA ASP A 186 5.71 -9.89 12.56
C ASP A 186 5.30 -8.54 13.19
N GLU A 187 6.01 -8.14 14.22
CA GLU A 187 5.76 -6.90 14.97
C GLU A 187 6.00 -5.63 14.15
N TYR A 188 6.85 -5.67 13.13
CA TYR A 188 7.09 -4.54 12.23
C TYR A 188 5.89 -4.31 11.32
N GLU A 189 5.28 -5.40 10.82
CA GLU A 189 4.04 -5.30 10.07
C GLU A 189 2.91 -4.76 10.93
N LEU A 190 2.78 -5.23 12.17
CA LEU A 190 1.78 -4.72 13.10
C LEU A 190 1.98 -3.22 13.35
N HIS A 191 3.21 -2.78 13.65
CA HIS A 191 3.52 -1.37 13.85
C HIS A 191 3.18 -0.53 12.60
N ASN A 192 3.57 -1.02 11.42
CA ASN A 192 3.33 -0.33 10.15
C ASN A 192 1.84 -0.27 9.82
N LEU A 193 1.09 -1.33 10.07
CA LEU A 193 -0.36 -1.38 9.90
C LEU A 193 -1.04 -0.40 10.84
N LEU A 194 -0.79 -0.48 12.15
CA LEU A 194 -1.38 0.43 13.13
C LEU A 194 -1.11 1.89 12.81
N LYS A 195 0.11 2.22 12.38
CA LYS A 195 0.44 3.59 11.94
C LYS A 195 -0.45 4.11 10.81
N LYS A 196 -0.98 3.21 9.96
CA LYS A 196 -1.82 3.56 8.81
C LYS A 196 -3.30 3.61 9.14
N ILE A 197 -3.75 2.75 10.08
CA ILE A 197 -5.18 2.56 10.37
C ILE A 197 -5.64 3.22 11.67
N CYS A 198 -4.72 3.54 12.62
CA CYS A 198 -5.12 4.16 13.88
C CYS A 198 -5.83 5.49 13.65
N PRO A 199 -6.96 5.71 14.30
CA PRO A 199 -7.65 6.99 14.32
C PRO A 199 -6.73 8.13 14.78
N LYS A 200 -6.82 9.29 14.14
CA LYS A 200 -5.95 10.45 14.41
C LYS A 200 -6.22 11.13 15.76
N ASP A 201 -7.37 10.86 16.35
CA ASP A 201 -7.80 11.37 17.66
C ASP A 201 -7.26 10.52 18.83
N MET A 202 -6.69 9.36 18.54
CA MET A 202 -5.96 8.61 19.57
C MET A 202 -4.60 9.27 19.83
N ASP A 203 -4.28 9.47 21.12
CA ASP A 203 -2.98 10.02 21.55
C ASP A 203 -1.88 8.95 21.47
N ILE A 204 -1.58 8.55 20.22
CA ILE A 204 -0.59 7.50 19.87
C ILE A 204 0.46 8.07 18.94
N SER A 205 1.72 7.88 19.28
CA SER A 205 2.88 8.27 18.49
C SER A 205 3.69 7.04 18.07
N PHE A 206 3.79 6.84 16.77
CA PHE A 206 4.59 5.75 16.19
C PHE A 206 6.06 6.18 16.08
N LYS A 207 6.88 5.68 16.98
CA LYS A 207 8.33 5.96 17.03
C LYS A 207 9.11 5.11 16.04
N ARG A 208 10.41 4.94 16.27
CA ARG A 208 11.20 3.98 15.50
C ARG A 208 10.63 2.58 15.71
N MET A 209 10.31 1.90 14.59
CA MET A 209 9.81 0.52 14.65
C MET A 209 10.68 -0.36 15.54
N PRO A 210 10.08 -1.20 16.35
CA PRO A 210 8.65 -1.45 16.49
C PRO A 210 7.96 -0.69 17.65
N ASN A 211 8.51 0.42 18.15
CA ASN A 211 8.04 1.12 19.35
C ASN A 211 6.85 2.05 19.10
N ILE A 212 5.89 2.01 20.01
CA ILE A 212 4.66 2.80 20.02
C ILE A 212 4.57 3.53 21.37
N GLU A 213 4.39 4.84 21.33
CA GLU A 213 4.18 5.67 22.50
C GLU A 213 2.71 6.05 22.62
N PHE A 214 2.14 5.88 23.80
CA PHE A 214 0.79 6.27 24.18
C PHE A 214 0.86 7.45 25.12
N GLY A 215 0.24 8.56 24.76
CA GLY A 215 0.33 9.80 25.52
C GLY A 215 1.75 10.37 25.52
N LYS A 216 2.21 10.77 26.71
CA LYS A 216 3.58 11.26 26.95
C LYS A 216 4.32 10.26 27.81
N ALA A 217 5.00 9.31 27.18
CA ALA A 217 5.78 8.29 27.89
C ALA A 217 7.09 8.88 28.42
N ASP A 218 7.44 8.48 29.64
CA ASP A 218 8.74 8.72 30.25
C ASP A 218 9.40 7.37 30.50
N ARG A 219 10.37 7.02 29.64
CA ARG A 219 11.09 5.73 29.72
C ARG A 219 11.87 5.58 31.03
N ASP A 220 12.51 6.64 31.50
CA ASP A 220 13.29 6.60 32.72
C ASP A 220 12.38 6.32 33.90
N LYS A 221 11.19 6.92 33.91
CA LYS A 221 10.17 6.65 34.90
C LYS A 221 9.66 5.20 34.81
N GLN A 222 9.40 4.69 33.60
CA GLN A 222 8.97 3.29 33.42
C GLN A 222 10.01 2.29 34.01
N VAL A 223 11.29 2.53 33.74
CA VAL A 223 12.38 1.69 34.30
C VAL A 223 12.45 1.85 35.82
N MET A 224 12.32 3.07 36.34
CA MET A 224 12.37 3.34 37.77
C MET A 224 11.21 2.69 38.52
N ASP A 225 9.99 2.80 37.98
CA ASP A 225 8.80 2.19 38.56
C ASP A 225 8.96 0.67 38.66
N LEU A 226 9.45 0.04 37.58
CA LEU A 226 9.72 -1.40 37.56
C LEU A 226 10.84 -1.81 38.52
N LEU A 227 11.91 -1.01 38.62
CA LEU A 227 13.00 -1.25 39.57
C LEU A 227 12.49 -1.20 41.01
N LEU A 228 11.64 -0.23 41.35
CA LEU A 228 11.07 -0.10 42.69
C LEU A 228 10.12 -1.26 43.03
N GLU A 229 9.40 -1.77 42.07
CA GLU A 229 8.52 -2.93 42.24
C GLU A 229 9.31 -4.23 42.49
N MET A 230 10.44 -4.40 41.80
CA MET A 230 11.20 -5.66 41.82
C MET A 230 12.36 -5.67 42.84
N ALA A 231 12.73 -4.54 43.42
CA ALA A 231 13.91 -4.43 44.27
C ALA A 231 13.87 -5.35 45.51
N PRO A 232 14.97 -6.02 45.87
CA PRO A 232 16.27 -5.99 45.21
C PRO A 232 16.35 -6.89 43.96
N VAL A 233 16.87 -6.38 42.85
CA VAL A 233 16.93 -7.04 41.55
C VAL A 233 18.28 -6.80 40.88
N THR A 234 18.76 -7.76 40.06
CA THR A 234 19.97 -7.55 39.24
C THR A 234 19.64 -6.76 37.97
N ASN A 235 20.65 -6.14 37.36
CA ASN A 235 20.44 -5.43 36.10
C ASN A 235 19.90 -6.32 34.98
N THR A 236 20.34 -7.59 34.93
CA THR A 236 19.88 -8.55 33.95
C THR A 236 18.42 -8.91 34.15
N ASP A 237 18.03 -9.21 35.39
CA ASP A 237 16.63 -9.57 35.69
C ASP A 237 15.68 -8.37 35.48
N LEU A 238 16.15 -7.13 35.74
CA LEU A 238 15.38 -5.92 35.44
C LEU A 238 15.21 -5.74 33.94
N ALA A 239 16.26 -5.96 33.14
CA ALA A 239 16.22 -5.86 31.69
C ALA A 239 15.25 -6.89 31.11
N ASP A 240 15.33 -8.14 31.56
CA ASP A 240 14.43 -9.23 31.13
C ASP A 240 12.98 -8.92 31.50
N ALA A 241 12.74 -8.40 32.70
CA ALA A 241 11.42 -8.01 33.13
C ALA A 241 10.85 -6.82 32.32
N TYR A 242 11.71 -5.84 32.00
CA TYR A 242 11.34 -4.71 31.17
C TYR A 242 10.96 -5.15 29.75
N GLU A 243 11.79 -6.03 29.14
CA GLU A 243 11.46 -6.60 27.84
C GLU A 243 10.15 -7.39 27.86
N LYS A 244 9.96 -8.22 28.90
CA LYS A 244 8.74 -9.01 29.06
C LYS A 244 7.50 -8.12 29.23
N GLN A 245 7.59 -7.05 30.00
CA GLN A 245 6.45 -6.18 30.34
C GLN A 245 6.12 -5.21 29.19
N PHE A 246 7.11 -4.66 28.52
CA PHE A 246 6.93 -3.60 27.53
C PHE A 246 7.23 -4.06 26.09
N GLY A 247 7.87 -5.22 25.91
CA GLY A 247 8.30 -5.73 24.61
C GLY A 247 9.47 -4.96 24.01
N VAL A 248 10.04 -4.01 24.73
CA VAL A 248 11.15 -3.17 24.29
C VAL A 248 12.46 -3.85 24.69
N LEU A 249 13.32 -4.10 23.70
CA LEU A 249 14.66 -4.63 23.96
C LEU A 249 15.48 -3.63 24.81
N ALA A 250 16.06 -4.13 25.89
CA ALA A 250 16.84 -3.35 26.83
C ALA A 250 18.24 -2.98 26.30
#